data_f3d41e8f2482a601e8d72b0ab69c33dd
#
_entry.id   f3d41e8f2482a601e8d72b0ab69c33dd
#
_cell.length_a   1.000
_cell.length_b   1.000
_cell.length_c   1.000
_cell.angle_alpha   90.00
_cell.angle_beta   90.00
_cell.angle_gamma   90.00
#
_symmetry.space_group_name_H-M   'P 1'
#
loop_
_entity.id
_entity.type
_entity.pdbx_description
1 polymer ?
#
loop_
_entity_poly.entity_id
_entity_poly.type
_entity_poly.pdbx_seq_one_letter_code
_entity_poly.pdbx_strand_id
1 'polypeptide(L)' 'MTKYEIFDYELWGNEEEGYTVNDVIPTGIIIYTDTSKSSLCKKLGLDDPYKIDVLFSEDVIYIDYDGKPYCELRKID' A
#
# COMPACT_ATOMS: atom_id res chain seq x y z
N MET A 1 6.40 3.28 16.71
CA MET A 1 5.94 3.15 15.31
C MET A 1 7.04 2.54 14.47
N THR A 2 6.65 1.84 13.43
CA THR A 2 7.59 1.22 12.51
C THR A 2 7.83 2.12 11.30
N LYS A 3 9.02 2.07 10.77
CA LYS A 3 9.47 2.86 9.64
C LYS A 3 9.35 2.04 8.36
N TYR A 4 8.71 2.61 7.35
CA TYR A 4 8.50 1.96 6.05
C TYR A 4 8.86 2.90 4.91
N GLU A 5 9.32 2.31 3.80
CA GLU A 5 9.38 3.02 2.51
C GLU A 5 8.14 2.66 1.69
N ILE A 6 7.57 3.65 1.01
CA ILE A 6 6.44 3.45 0.10
C ILE A 6 6.97 3.04 -1.26
N PHE A 7 6.43 1.93 -1.79
CA PHE A 7 6.68 1.48 -3.16
C PHE A 7 5.37 1.55 -3.93
N ASP A 8 5.37 2.32 -5.01
CA ASP A 8 4.20 2.45 -5.87
C ASP A 8 4.09 1.28 -6.84
N TYR A 9 2.89 1.07 -7.37
CA TYR A 9 2.62 0.06 -8.37
C TYR A 9 2.33 0.67 -9.73
N GLU A 10 2.89 0.08 -10.77
CA GLU A 10 2.41 0.22 -12.12
C GLU A 10 1.42 -0.92 -12.37
N LEU A 11 0.18 -0.59 -12.69
CA LEU A 11 -0.89 -1.58 -12.87
C LEU A 11 -1.22 -1.80 -14.34
N TRP A 12 -1.48 -3.05 -14.68
CA TRP A 12 -2.09 -3.46 -15.94
C TRP A 12 -3.46 -4.07 -15.66
N GLY A 13 -4.34 -3.99 -16.65
CA GLY A 13 -5.68 -4.55 -16.54
C GLY A 13 -6.74 -3.49 -16.36
N ASN A 14 -7.93 -3.92 -15.99
CA ASN A 14 -9.11 -3.08 -15.82
C ASN A 14 -10.07 -3.72 -14.80
N GLU A 15 -11.20 -3.05 -14.53
CA GLU A 15 -12.17 -3.53 -13.56
C GLU A 15 -12.84 -4.86 -13.98
N GLU A 16 -13.00 -5.10 -15.27
CA GLU A 16 -13.64 -6.31 -15.76
C GLU A 16 -12.72 -7.53 -15.68
N GLU A 17 -11.47 -7.36 -16.05
CA GLU A 17 -10.49 -8.45 -16.13
C GLU A 17 -9.65 -8.56 -14.84
N GLY A 18 -9.74 -7.56 -13.97
CA GLY A 18 -8.90 -7.43 -12.79
C GLY A 18 -7.60 -6.70 -13.08
N TYR A 19 -6.89 -6.38 -12.01
CA TYR A 19 -5.63 -5.64 -12.09
C TYR A 19 -4.46 -6.54 -11.76
N THR A 20 -3.37 -6.33 -12.47
CA THR A 20 -2.08 -7.01 -12.23
C THR A 20 -1.01 -5.98 -11.95
N VAL A 21 -0.18 -6.21 -10.95
CA VAL A 21 0.98 -5.37 -10.68
C VAL A 21 2.06 -5.73 -11.68
N ASN A 22 2.32 -4.80 -12.60
CA ASN A 22 3.34 -4.99 -13.62
C ASN A 22 4.75 -4.62 -13.11
N ASP A 23 4.82 -3.57 -12.31
CA ASP A 23 6.09 -3.12 -11.76
C ASP A 23 5.89 -2.53 -10.36
N VAL A 24 6.92 -2.62 -9.55
CA VAL A 24 6.98 -2.06 -8.20
C VAL A 24 8.08 -1.03 -8.17
N ILE A 25 7.71 0.23 -7.90
CA ILE A 25 8.58 1.38 -8.10
C ILE A 25 8.91 2.02 -6.75
N PRO A 26 10.21 2.07 -6.35
CA PRO A 26 10.59 2.77 -5.14
C PRO A 26 10.35 4.28 -5.27
N THR A 27 9.73 4.88 -4.25
CA THR A 27 9.44 6.32 -4.25
C THR A 27 10.45 7.14 -3.48
N GLY A 28 11.21 6.51 -2.59
CA GLY A 28 12.06 7.22 -1.64
C GLY A 28 11.30 7.86 -0.49
N ILE A 29 9.97 7.73 -0.44
CA ILE A 29 9.15 8.32 0.62
C ILE A 29 9.14 7.39 1.83
N ILE A 30 9.56 7.92 2.97
CA ILE A 30 9.60 7.18 4.23
C ILE A 30 8.47 7.65 5.13
N ILE A 31 7.74 6.72 5.71
CA ILE A 31 6.69 7.00 6.68
C ILE A 31 6.92 6.23 7.98
N TYR A 32 6.43 6.80 9.07
CA TYR A 32 6.38 6.16 10.38
C TYR A 32 4.91 5.92 10.71
N THR A 33 4.53 4.68 10.93
CA THR A 33 3.13 4.35 11.18
C THR A 33 2.98 3.12 12.06
N ASP A 34 1.85 3.02 12.75
CA ASP A 34 1.36 1.74 13.24
C ASP A 34 0.60 1.03 12.11
N THR A 35 0.08 -0.15 12.38
CA THR A 35 -0.53 -0.99 11.35
C THR A 35 -2.06 -0.92 11.31
N SER A 36 -2.66 0.04 12.00
CA SER A 36 -4.11 0.22 11.93
C SER A 36 -4.52 0.77 10.56
N LYS A 37 -5.70 0.37 10.10
CA LYS A 37 -6.22 0.87 8.81
C LYS A 37 -6.35 2.38 8.79
N SER A 38 -6.78 2.96 9.91
CA SER A 38 -6.91 4.41 10.08
C SER A 38 -5.58 5.13 9.90
N SER A 39 -4.52 4.65 10.57
CA SER A 39 -3.19 5.23 10.45
C SER A 39 -2.62 5.08 9.05
N LEU A 40 -2.77 3.91 8.44
CA LEU A 40 -2.29 3.65 7.08
C LEU A 40 -2.98 4.56 6.07
N CYS A 41 -4.31 4.71 6.16
CA CYS A 41 -5.05 5.64 5.31
C CYS A 41 -4.53 7.07 5.44
N LYS A 42 -4.36 7.54 6.67
CA LYS A 42 -3.89 8.90 6.93
C LYS A 42 -2.50 9.14 6.35
N LYS A 43 -1.59 8.21 6.56
CA LYS A 43 -0.20 8.32 6.06
C LYS A 43 -0.10 8.25 4.54
N LEU A 44 -1.00 7.51 3.90
CA LEU A 44 -1.03 7.37 2.45
C LEU A 44 -1.91 8.42 1.75
N GLY A 45 -2.55 9.30 2.50
CA GLY A 45 -3.44 10.32 1.94
C GLY A 45 -4.75 9.76 1.40
N LEU A 46 -5.20 8.62 1.92
CA LEU A 46 -6.45 7.98 1.52
C LEU A 46 -7.60 8.43 2.44
N ASP A 47 -8.79 8.60 1.87
CA ASP A 47 -9.91 9.21 2.60
C ASP A 47 -10.74 8.22 3.42
N ASP A 48 -10.84 6.98 2.97
CA ASP A 48 -11.81 6.04 3.51
C ASP A 48 -11.17 4.74 4.02
N PRO A 49 -11.08 4.56 5.35
CA PRO A 49 -10.50 3.33 5.91
C PRO A 49 -11.36 2.07 5.68
N TYR A 50 -12.60 2.22 5.24
CA TYR A 50 -13.42 1.07 4.86
C TYR A 50 -13.08 0.52 3.47
N LYS A 51 -12.39 1.30 2.64
CA LYS A 51 -11.99 0.89 1.29
C LYS A 51 -10.60 0.27 1.22
N ILE A 52 -9.85 0.34 2.31
CA ILE A 52 -8.49 -0.21 2.35
C ILE A 52 -8.51 -1.68 2.77
N ASP A 53 -7.75 -2.49 2.05
CA ASP A 53 -7.47 -3.87 2.42
C ASP A 53 -5.97 -4.03 2.61
N VAL A 54 -5.59 -4.73 3.66
CA VAL A 54 -4.19 -4.84 4.07
C VAL A 54 -3.83 -6.30 4.23
N LEU A 55 -2.76 -6.70 3.57
CA LEU A 55 -2.17 -8.03 3.73
C LEU A 55 -0.76 -7.88 4.28
N PHE A 56 -0.52 -8.53 5.42
CA PHE A 56 0.78 -8.49 6.09
C PHE A 56 1.62 -9.68 5.68
N SER A 57 2.86 -9.41 5.31
CA SER A 57 3.95 -10.37 5.20
C SER A 57 5.06 -9.87 6.12
N GLU A 58 6.08 -10.67 6.41
CA GLU A 58 7.09 -10.36 7.44
C GLU A 58 7.54 -8.89 7.47
N ASP A 59 8.09 -8.41 6.37
CA ASP A 59 8.66 -7.06 6.29
C ASP A 59 7.93 -6.17 5.30
N VAL A 60 6.81 -6.64 4.76
CA VAL A 60 6.05 -5.94 3.72
C VAL A 60 4.57 -5.89 4.09
N ILE A 61 3.97 -4.73 3.88
CA ILE A 61 2.53 -4.55 3.98
C ILE A 61 2.01 -4.25 2.59
N TYR A 62 1.14 -5.12 2.08
CA TYR A 62 0.50 -4.94 0.77
C TYR A 62 -0.81 -4.21 0.96
N ILE A 63 -1.01 -3.12 0.24
CA ILE A 63 -2.18 -2.24 0.37
C ILE A 63 -2.99 -2.28 -0.91
N ASP A 64 -4.25 -2.67 -0.78
CA ASP A 64 -5.26 -2.50 -1.82
C ASP A 64 -6.19 -1.37 -1.39
N TYR A 65 -6.71 -0.61 -2.34
CA TYR A 65 -7.68 0.43 -2.07
C TYR A 65 -8.76 0.43 -3.14
N ASP A 66 -10.01 0.43 -2.69
CA ASP A 66 -11.19 0.41 -3.57
C ASP A 66 -11.13 -0.74 -4.60
N GLY A 67 -10.70 -1.91 -4.15
CA GLY A 67 -10.62 -3.11 -4.98
C GLY A 67 -9.43 -3.21 -5.91
N LYS A 68 -8.47 -2.29 -5.81
CA LYS A 68 -7.28 -2.27 -6.67
C LYS A 68 -6.01 -2.35 -5.83
N PRO A 69 -4.95 -3.00 -6.33
CA PRO A 69 -3.63 -2.84 -5.73
C PRO A 69 -3.23 -1.37 -5.73
N TYR A 70 -2.76 -0.86 -4.59
CA TYR A 70 -2.43 0.55 -4.43
C TYR A 70 -0.93 0.78 -4.27
N CYS A 71 -0.33 0.16 -3.26
CA CYS A 71 1.10 0.26 -3.00
C CYS A 71 1.53 -0.86 -2.05
N GLU A 72 2.84 -0.94 -1.82
CA GLU A 72 3.36 -1.74 -0.73
C GLU A 72 4.29 -0.91 0.15
N LEU A 73 4.31 -1.26 1.43
CA LEU A 73 5.17 -0.63 2.40
C LEU A 73 6.23 -1.65 2.81
N ARG A 74 7.49 -1.32 2.59
CA ARG A 74 8.62 -2.18 2.96
C ARG A 74 9.29 -1.65 4.20
N LYS A 75 9.39 -2.49 5.21
CA LYS A 75 10.00 -2.14 6.49
C LYS A 75 11.47 -1.78 6.30
N ILE A 76 11.87 -0.71 6.94
CA ILE A 76 13.25 -0.25 6.98
C ILE A 76 13.80 -0.42 8.40
N ASP A 77 14.91 -1.10 8.51
CA ASP A 77 15.56 -1.29 9.82
C ASP A 77 16.48 -0.13 10.17
#